data_411de754c7e409e2f95b9f6aa4748731
#
_entry.id   411de754c7e409e2f95b9f6aa4748731
#
_cell.length_a   1.000
_cell.length_b   1.000
_cell.length_c   1.000
_cell.angle_alpha   90.00
_cell.angle_beta   90.00
_cell.angle_gamma   90.00
#
_symmetry.space_group_name_H-M   'P 1'
#
loop_
_entity.id
_entity.type
_entity.pdbx_description
1 polymer ?
#
loop_
_entity_poly.entity_id
_entity_poly.type
_entity_poly.pdbx_seq_one_letter_code
_entity_poly.pdbx_strand_id
1 'polypeptide(L)'
;MGRSTFILRVTIFLISLICVQGDTFHEELVIKPFLPAHLYTYFQFITLVNSESSEDTHLSPRSLLEIVSRFQVDELHFTLTEGQWRHRQWGYPVFDAAPGAELYAWFTSEVKDVDSQWKKLSAALSGLFCASLNFIENFNTITPQMALWPMSALPTNKNITSQLRYASLPREIVCTENLTPWKKLLPCESSQGFSALLNSRMIHNTNYHSIGVHVRKICASKDCSEINLEIKQTVSLVYDLNIIKSMDWSFTKLFGQGLPGACPLATSSKVYVDVTSNATRPFQLVPPPESVIYSQRGGSDTTFALYNIKADGQMVTIGAKHGSKNALTLSTPPPIYFNRYILGYGKEFGGIVTELINNFWTPIEVVVLENAPWWLPIQLSSLRINGEAKSDLVLSRYYSPGRSRQKPYHLELLMKLPPRSTTTLTIDFEFIFLKWQEYPPDANHGFYVGSAIITANLPTARNYTSLPISGSTFDSIINASKPWYPAVLRTNGAMVSLPTPDFSMPYNVICLACTVVALAFGPLHNICTKELVLKPTGTPVSLTQKIMNLFKKKQD
;
A
#
# COMPACT_ATOMS: atom_id res chain seq x y z
N MET A 1 25.04 63.48 0.29
CA MET A 1 25.48 62.10 0.60
C MET A 1 24.46 61.24 1.35
N GLY A 2 23.49 61.77 2.07
CA GLY A 2 22.53 60.96 2.88
C GLY A 2 21.36 60.28 2.10
N ARG A 3 20.95 60.79 0.94
CA ARG A 3 19.83 60.23 0.18
C ARG A 3 20.21 58.96 -0.63
N SER A 4 21.42 58.88 -1.12
CA SER A 4 21.89 57.72 -1.92
C SER A 4 22.09 56.47 -1.06
N THR A 5 22.56 56.63 0.20
CA THR A 5 22.75 55.51 1.14
C THR A 5 21.43 55.00 1.72
N PHE A 6 20.38 55.82 1.80
CA PHE A 6 19.06 55.38 2.24
C PHE A 6 18.35 54.57 1.15
N ILE A 7 18.43 55.03 -0.10
CA ILE A 7 17.86 54.28 -1.25
C ILE A 7 18.57 52.94 -1.42
N LEU A 8 19.89 52.85 -1.27
CA LEU A 8 20.64 51.62 -1.35
C LEU A 8 20.29 50.62 -0.22
N ARG A 9 20.05 51.11 1.02
CA ARG A 9 19.60 50.27 2.12
C ARG A 9 18.16 49.78 1.97
N VAL A 10 17.26 50.59 1.41
CA VAL A 10 15.88 50.23 1.12
C VAL A 10 15.81 49.24 -0.04
N THR A 11 16.65 49.36 -1.08
CA THR A 11 16.77 48.39 -2.16
C THR A 11 17.40 47.07 -1.70
N ILE A 12 18.39 47.10 -0.81
CA ILE A 12 18.96 45.87 -0.22
C ILE A 12 17.93 45.21 0.70
N PHE A 13 17.12 45.98 1.43
CA PHE A 13 16.04 45.41 2.27
C PHE A 13 14.87 44.89 1.42
N LEU A 14 14.58 45.48 0.26
CA LEU A 14 13.59 44.98 -0.70
C LEU A 14 14.09 43.75 -1.50
N ILE A 15 15.40 43.65 -1.73
CA ILE A 15 16.00 42.48 -2.37
C ILE A 15 16.10 41.27 -1.38
N SER A 16 16.19 41.55 -0.06
CA SER A 16 16.12 40.51 0.97
C SER A 16 14.71 39.98 1.26
N LEU A 17 13.69 40.58 0.64
CA LEU A 17 12.31 40.08 0.58
C LEU A 17 12.07 39.20 -0.67
N ILE A 18 13.11 38.59 -1.24
CA ILE A 18 12.93 37.36 -2.05
C ILE A 18 12.40 36.34 -1.05
N CYS A 19 11.09 36.10 -1.10
CA CYS A 19 10.45 35.03 -0.36
C CYS A 19 11.18 33.74 -0.74
N VAL A 20 12.12 33.32 0.09
CA VAL A 20 12.58 31.94 0.09
C VAL A 20 11.33 31.15 0.43
N GLN A 21 10.73 30.55 -0.58
CA GLN A 21 9.54 29.75 -0.42
C GLN A 21 9.98 28.48 0.33
N GLY A 22 9.77 28.49 1.65
CA GLY A 22 10.11 27.35 2.51
C GLY A 22 9.26 26.12 2.15
N ASP A 23 9.57 25.01 2.80
CA ASP A 23 8.77 23.79 2.69
C ASP A 23 7.30 24.05 3.02
N THR A 24 6.38 23.44 2.30
CA THR A 24 4.94 23.52 2.58
C THR A 24 4.37 22.18 2.96
N PHE A 25 3.45 22.17 3.92
CA PHE A 25 2.75 20.98 4.38
C PHE A 25 1.23 21.18 4.27
N HIS A 26 0.57 20.23 3.64
CA HIS A 26 -0.87 20.24 3.44
C HIS A 26 -1.49 18.94 3.96
N GLU A 27 -2.58 19.06 4.69
CA GLU A 27 -3.37 17.93 5.13
C GLU A 27 -4.81 18.02 4.61
N GLU A 28 -5.28 16.96 4.00
CA GLU A 28 -6.62 16.87 3.42
C GLU A 28 -7.28 15.55 3.80
N LEU A 29 -8.57 15.62 4.09
CA LEU A 29 -9.43 14.47 4.36
C LEU A 29 -10.63 14.50 3.42
N VAL A 30 -10.82 13.43 2.67
CA VAL A 30 -12.02 13.21 1.84
C VAL A 30 -12.89 12.15 2.49
N ILE A 31 -14.18 12.44 2.62
CA ILE A 31 -15.18 11.50 3.12
C ILE A 31 -16.22 11.29 2.03
N LYS A 32 -16.41 10.04 1.63
CA LYS A 32 -17.35 9.68 0.58
C LYS A 32 -18.22 8.50 1.00
N PRO A 33 -19.54 8.67 1.04
CA PRO A 33 -20.47 7.55 1.24
C PRO A 33 -20.44 6.59 0.04
N PHE A 34 -20.29 5.29 0.32
CA PHE A 34 -20.44 4.22 -0.64
C PHE A 34 -21.68 3.36 -0.33
N LEU A 35 -22.06 2.58 -1.30
CA LEU A 35 -23.20 1.71 -1.24
C LEU A 35 -22.81 0.25 -0.94
N PRO A 36 -23.69 -0.50 -0.28
CA PRO A 36 -24.99 -0.13 0.28
C PRO A 36 -24.92 0.58 1.64
N ALA A 37 -23.86 0.48 2.40
CA ALA A 37 -23.71 1.05 3.73
C ALA A 37 -22.23 1.16 4.11
N HIS A 38 -21.40 1.64 3.20
CA HIS A 38 -19.99 1.84 3.43
C HIS A 38 -19.63 3.31 3.42
N LEU A 39 -18.58 3.68 4.12
CA LEU A 39 -18.05 5.02 4.15
C LEU A 39 -16.56 4.98 3.85
N TYR A 40 -16.16 5.63 2.78
CA TYR A 40 -14.77 5.80 2.43
C TYR A 40 -14.21 7.06 3.05
N THR A 41 -13.05 6.95 3.69
CA THR A 41 -12.28 8.09 4.17
C THR A 41 -10.86 8.00 3.61
N TYR A 42 -10.41 9.09 3.04
CA TYR A 42 -9.08 9.19 2.45
C TYR A 42 -8.33 10.37 3.04
N PHE A 43 -7.25 10.08 3.73
CA PHE A 43 -6.33 11.07 4.27
C PHE A 43 -5.17 11.23 3.31
N GLN A 44 -4.77 12.47 3.07
CA GLN A 44 -3.62 12.82 2.28
C GLN A 44 -2.82 13.90 3.01
N PHE A 45 -1.53 13.61 3.17
CA PHE A 45 -0.55 14.51 3.75
C PHE A 45 0.52 14.75 2.70
N ILE A 46 0.69 16.00 2.27
CA ILE A 46 1.66 16.36 1.24
C ILE A 46 2.66 17.33 1.84
N THR A 47 3.93 16.94 1.81
CA THR A 47 5.06 17.81 2.11
C THR A 47 5.78 18.11 0.80
N LEU A 48 5.87 19.39 0.44
CA LEU A 48 6.67 19.86 -0.68
C LEU A 48 7.97 20.43 -0.14
N VAL A 49 9.07 19.79 -0.50
CA VAL A 49 10.42 20.17 -0.10
C VAL A 49 11.04 20.98 -1.22
N ASN A 50 11.42 22.21 -0.92
CA ASN A 50 12.08 23.09 -1.89
C ASN A 50 13.58 22.79 -1.90
N SER A 51 14.18 22.61 -3.07
CA SER A 51 15.61 22.35 -3.23
C SER A 51 16.52 23.53 -2.79
N GLU A 52 15.97 24.73 -2.71
CA GLU A 52 16.70 25.95 -2.31
C GLU A 52 16.59 26.27 -0.80
N SER A 53 15.78 25.51 -0.05
CA SER A 53 15.66 25.76 1.39
C SER A 53 16.96 25.35 2.10
N SER A 54 17.39 26.15 3.08
CA SER A 54 18.59 25.86 3.89
C SER A 54 18.42 24.53 4.63
N GLU A 55 19.51 23.76 4.74
CA GLU A 55 19.52 22.38 5.31
C GLU A 55 18.90 22.27 6.73
N ASP A 56 18.65 23.38 7.42
CA ASP A 56 18.22 23.38 8.83
C ASP A 56 16.71 23.50 9.07
N THR A 57 15.87 23.70 8.04
CA THR A 57 14.44 24.05 8.22
C THR A 57 13.47 23.17 7.42
N HIS A 58 13.78 21.89 7.22
CA HIS A 58 12.88 21.01 6.49
C HIS A 58 11.73 20.47 7.36
N LEU A 59 10.49 20.55 6.84
CA LEU A 59 9.32 19.88 7.39
C LEU A 59 9.29 18.38 7.08
N SER A 60 10.17 17.94 6.20
CA SER A 60 10.25 16.55 5.73
C SER A 60 11.06 15.67 6.67
N PRO A 61 10.70 14.38 6.82
CA PRO A 61 11.40 13.46 7.71
C PRO A 61 12.79 13.12 7.16
N ARG A 62 13.84 13.46 7.90
CA ARG A 62 15.25 13.23 7.52
C ARG A 62 15.54 11.76 7.21
N SER A 63 14.97 10.82 7.97
CA SER A 63 15.15 9.38 7.75
C SER A 63 14.71 8.91 6.37
N LEU A 64 13.58 9.40 5.88
CA LEU A 64 13.08 9.06 4.54
C LEU A 64 13.90 9.76 3.44
N LEU A 65 14.25 11.04 3.64
CA LEU A 65 15.08 11.78 2.70
C LEU A 65 16.46 11.15 2.54
N GLU A 66 17.09 10.75 3.64
CA GLU A 66 18.37 10.06 3.61
C GLU A 66 18.30 8.76 2.79
N ILE A 67 17.24 7.96 2.98
CA ILE A 67 17.04 6.72 2.22
C ILE A 67 16.91 7.03 0.72
N VAL A 68 16.05 7.98 0.35
CA VAL A 68 15.81 8.35 -1.05
C VAL A 68 17.08 8.89 -1.72
N SER A 69 17.80 9.76 -1.04
CA SER A 69 19.05 10.34 -1.55
C SER A 69 20.18 9.29 -1.62
N ARG A 70 20.39 8.52 -0.55
CA ARG A 70 21.45 7.51 -0.45
C ARG A 70 21.37 6.44 -1.52
N PHE A 71 20.14 6.00 -1.85
CA PHE A 71 19.93 4.98 -2.87
C PHE A 71 19.63 5.55 -4.25
N GLN A 72 19.71 6.87 -4.42
CA GLN A 72 19.51 7.56 -5.70
C GLN A 72 18.16 7.21 -6.35
N VAL A 73 17.08 7.38 -5.60
CA VAL A 73 15.73 7.08 -6.04
C VAL A 73 15.09 8.36 -6.59
N ASP A 74 14.53 8.30 -7.81
CA ASP A 74 13.77 9.39 -8.42
C ASP A 74 12.31 9.38 -8.02
N GLU A 75 11.73 8.17 -7.93
CA GLU A 75 10.34 7.99 -7.55
C GLU A 75 10.20 6.70 -6.74
N LEU A 76 9.46 6.76 -5.62
CA LEU A 76 9.23 5.65 -4.69
C LEU A 76 7.76 5.56 -4.35
N HIS A 77 7.22 4.36 -4.43
CA HIS A 77 5.88 4.06 -3.95
C HIS A 77 5.91 2.82 -3.06
N PHE A 78 5.46 2.99 -1.85
CA PHE A 78 5.34 1.93 -0.87
C PHE A 78 3.95 1.96 -0.27
N THR A 79 3.27 0.81 -0.25
CA THR A 79 1.94 0.67 0.37
C THR A 79 1.85 -0.60 1.19
N LEU A 80 1.10 -0.52 2.28
CA LEU A 80 0.69 -1.63 3.12
C LEU A 80 -0.83 -1.65 3.17
N THR A 81 -1.43 -2.75 2.75
CA THR A 81 -2.88 -2.83 2.54
C THR A 81 -3.45 -4.11 3.10
N GLU A 82 -4.55 -4.00 3.83
CA GLU A 82 -5.36 -5.13 4.25
C GLU A 82 -6.79 -4.98 3.70
N GLY A 83 -7.34 -6.10 3.26
CA GLY A 83 -8.61 -6.14 2.55
C GLY A 83 -8.45 -5.97 1.04
N GLN A 84 -9.57 -5.99 0.35
CA GLN A 84 -9.65 -5.95 -1.09
C GLN A 84 -10.56 -4.83 -1.57
N TRP A 85 -10.09 -3.98 -2.46
CA TRP A 85 -10.90 -2.92 -3.04
C TRP A 85 -11.92 -3.49 -4.02
N ARG A 86 -13.18 -3.07 -3.90
CA ARG A 86 -14.30 -3.56 -4.72
C ARG A 86 -14.62 -2.56 -5.83
N HIS A 87 -13.83 -2.55 -6.92
CA HIS A 87 -13.95 -1.58 -8.01
C HIS A 87 -15.36 -1.47 -8.59
N ARG A 88 -16.05 -2.60 -8.76
CA ARG A 88 -17.43 -2.61 -9.28
C ARG A 88 -18.42 -1.89 -8.37
N GLN A 89 -18.21 -1.96 -7.04
CA GLN A 89 -19.16 -1.42 -6.04
C GLN A 89 -18.77 -0.02 -5.57
N TRP A 90 -17.47 0.22 -5.37
CA TRP A 90 -16.96 1.45 -4.76
C TRP A 90 -16.38 2.44 -5.78
N GLY A 91 -16.27 2.04 -7.06
CA GLY A 91 -15.56 2.82 -8.06
C GLY A 91 -14.05 2.77 -7.89
N TYR A 92 -13.35 3.82 -8.27
CA TYR A 92 -11.90 3.89 -8.10
C TYR A 92 -11.52 4.57 -6.80
N PRO A 93 -10.51 4.05 -6.09
CA PRO A 93 -9.88 4.78 -5.01
C PRO A 93 -9.05 5.93 -5.57
N VAL A 94 -8.65 6.85 -4.71
CA VAL A 94 -7.69 7.90 -5.09
C VAL A 94 -6.34 7.29 -5.46
N PHE A 95 -5.90 6.35 -4.66
CA PHE A 95 -4.72 5.55 -4.89
C PHE A 95 -5.07 4.07 -4.65
N ASP A 96 -4.91 3.26 -5.68
CA ASP A 96 -5.19 1.83 -5.60
C ASP A 96 -3.93 1.08 -5.16
N ALA A 97 -4.08 0.10 -4.28
CA ALA A 97 -2.99 -0.63 -3.68
C ALA A 97 -3.28 -2.12 -3.61
N ALA A 98 -2.26 -2.94 -3.85
CA ALA A 98 -2.35 -4.38 -3.74
C ALA A 98 -2.47 -4.82 -2.27
N PRO A 99 -3.23 -5.87 -1.95
CA PRO A 99 -3.22 -6.48 -0.64
C PRO A 99 -1.81 -6.94 -0.22
N GLY A 100 -1.46 -6.74 1.05
CA GLY A 100 -0.13 -6.97 1.58
C GLY A 100 0.78 -5.77 1.42
N ALA A 101 2.08 -6.00 1.24
CA ALA A 101 3.05 -4.95 0.94
C ALA A 101 3.31 -4.87 -0.56
N GLU A 102 3.31 -3.66 -1.09
CA GLU A 102 3.69 -3.36 -2.47
C GLU A 102 4.78 -2.29 -2.46
N LEU A 103 5.87 -2.54 -3.17
CA LEU A 103 6.98 -1.62 -3.30
C LEU A 103 7.40 -1.53 -4.77
N TYR A 104 7.52 -0.31 -5.29
CA TYR A 104 8.16 -0.06 -6.57
C TYR A 104 8.89 1.27 -6.56
N ALA A 105 10.00 1.31 -7.30
CA ALA A 105 10.84 2.49 -7.36
C ALA A 105 11.54 2.63 -8.71
N TRP A 106 11.70 3.87 -9.14
CA TRP A 106 12.57 4.26 -10.23
C TRP A 106 13.85 4.82 -9.66
N PHE A 107 14.97 4.28 -10.13
CA PHE A 107 16.29 4.76 -9.77
C PHE A 107 16.77 5.78 -10.80
N THR A 108 17.68 6.67 -10.38
CA THR A 108 18.28 7.63 -11.30
C THR A 108 19.09 6.91 -12.39
N SER A 109 19.23 7.52 -13.57
CA SER A 109 20.00 6.95 -14.67
C SER A 109 21.49 6.72 -14.35
N GLU A 110 21.99 7.32 -13.30
CA GLU A 110 23.38 7.20 -12.84
C GLU A 110 23.67 5.86 -12.13
N VAL A 111 22.62 5.19 -11.64
CA VAL A 111 22.75 3.92 -10.96
C VAL A 111 23.08 2.81 -11.94
N LYS A 112 24.28 2.23 -11.83
CA LYS A 112 24.73 1.13 -12.71
C LYS A 112 24.23 -0.23 -12.26
N ASP A 113 24.20 -0.49 -10.95
CA ASP A 113 23.72 -1.75 -10.36
C ASP A 113 22.42 -1.51 -9.58
N VAL A 114 21.32 -1.52 -10.32
CA VAL A 114 19.98 -1.26 -9.78
C VAL A 114 19.53 -2.39 -8.86
N ASP A 115 19.93 -3.64 -9.10
CA ASP A 115 19.50 -4.77 -8.29
C ASP A 115 20.12 -4.74 -6.89
N SER A 116 21.40 -4.37 -6.80
CA SER A 116 22.06 -4.17 -5.51
C SER A 116 21.45 -3.01 -4.72
N GLN A 117 21.16 -1.88 -5.39
CA GLN A 117 20.52 -0.74 -4.73
C GLN A 117 19.08 -1.06 -4.30
N TRP A 118 18.33 -1.79 -5.12
CA TRP A 118 16.99 -2.26 -4.78
C TRP A 118 16.97 -3.10 -3.49
N LYS A 119 17.89 -4.07 -3.38
CA LYS A 119 18.00 -4.90 -2.17
C LYS A 119 18.35 -4.09 -0.92
N LYS A 120 19.22 -3.10 -1.04
CA LYS A 120 19.59 -2.19 0.07
C LYS A 120 18.43 -1.26 0.42
N LEU A 121 17.72 -0.73 -0.58
CA LEU A 121 16.54 0.11 -0.40
C LEU A 121 15.44 -0.65 0.35
N SER A 122 15.10 -1.87 -0.10
CA SER A 122 14.07 -2.68 0.55
C SER A 122 14.41 -3.02 2.00
N ALA A 123 15.69 -3.33 2.29
CA ALA A 123 16.17 -3.56 3.65
C ALA A 123 16.10 -2.30 4.53
N ALA A 124 16.43 -1.12 4.00
CA ALA A 124 16.34 0.14 4.73
C ALA A 124 14.88 0.50 5.05
N LEU A 125 13.97 0.35 4.07
CA LEU A 125 12.54 0.57 4.27
C LEU A 125 11.91 -0.45 5.21
N SER A 126 12.38 -1.71 5.20
CA SER A 126 11.97 -2.73 6.17
C SER A 126 12.25 -2.27 7.60
N GLY A 127 13.44 -1.72 7.85
CA GLY A 127 13.78 -1.16 9.17
C GLY A 127 12.98 0.08 9.54
N LEU A 128 12.72 0.97 8.57
CA LEU A 128 11.97 2.21 8.81
C LEU A 128 10.49 1.95 9.14
N PHE A 129 9.83 1.02 8.44
CA PHE A 129 8.39 0.78 8.55
C PHE A 129 8.03 -0.48 9.34
N CYS A 130 9.01 -1.20 9.89
CA CYS A 130 8.80 -2.50 10.55
C CYS A 130 8.01 -3.48 9.69
N ALA A 131 8.25 -3.48 8.37
CA ALA A 131 7.61 -4.35 7.40
C ALA A 131 8.60 -5.39 6.87
N SER A 132 8.11 -6.56 6.45
CA SER A 132 8.96 -7.68 6.04
C SER A 132 9.60 -7.49 4.65
N LEU A 133 9.91 -6.25 4.25
CA LEU A 133 10.48 -5.93 2.93
C LEU A 133 11.88 -6.50 2.71
N ASN A 134 12.55 -6.95 3.75
CA ASN A 134 13.82 -7.69 3.66
C ASN A 134 13.67 -9.05 2.95
N PHE A 135 12.44 -9.58 2.81
CA PHE A 135 12.13 -10.76 1.99
C PHE A 135 11.95 -10.43 0.50
N ILE A 136 12.10 -9.18 0.11
CA ILE A 136 12.17 -8.81 -1.31
C ILE A 136 13.55 -9.25 -1.84
N GLU A 137 13.51 -10.23 -2.74
CA GLU A 137 14.66 -10.82 -3.40
C GLU A 137 14.43 -10.95 -4.90
N ASN A 138 15.40 -11.45 -5.63
CA ASN A 138 15.29 -11.61 -7.09
C ASN A 138 14.13 -12.53 -7.52
N PHE A 139 13.75 -13.51 -6.67
CA PHE A 139 12.69 -14.46 -7.01
C PHE A 139 11.27 -13.88 -6.90
N ASN A 140 11.08 -12.70 -6.33
CA ASN A 140 9.80 -11.99 -6.27
C ASN A 140 9.86 -10.57 -6.83
N THR A 141 11.00 -10.18 -7.42
CA THR A 141 11.20 -8.87 -8.06
C THR A 141 11.06 -8.97 -9.56
N ILE A 142 10.35 -8.04 -10.17
CA ILE A 142 10.23 -7.88 -11.62
C ILE A 142 10.64 -6.47 -12.06
N THR A 143 10.88 -6.36 -13.37
CA THR A 143 11.15 -5.09 -14.06
C THR A 143 10.06 -4.88 -15.11
N PRO A 144 8.96 -4.20 -14.77
CA PRO A 144 7.88 -3.91 -15.71
C PRO A 144 8.39 -3.14 -16.92
N GLN A 145 7.86 -3.48 -18.12
CA GLN A 145 8.28 -2.89 -19.38
C GLN A 145 7.22 -1.94 -19.95
N MET A 146 5.95 -2.24 -19.76
CA MET A 146 4.81 -1.50 -20.30
C MET A 146 3.86 -0.97 -19.20
N ALA A 147 3.74 -1.71 -18.10
CA ALA A 147 2.95 -1.28 -16.95
C ALA A 147 3.76 -0.36 -16.03
N LEU A 148 3.09 0.39 -15.17
CA LEU A 148 3.67 1.31 -14.20
C LEU A 148 4.50 2.42 -14.89
N TRP A 149 3.82 3.49 -15.24
CA TRP A 149 4.48 4.68 -15.75
C TRP A 149 4.84 5.63 -14.61
N PRO A 150 5.99 6.34 -14.70
CA PRO A 150 6.36 7.30 -13.67
C PRO A 150 5.32 8.42 -13.59
N MET A 151 4.93 8.75 -12.36
CA MET A 151 4.04 9.89 -12.08
C MET A 151 4.79 11.21 -11.99
N SER A 152 6.12 11.14 -12.02
CA SER A 152 7.01 12.31 -12.06
C SER A 152 6.78 13.12 -13.31
N ALA A 153 6.72 14.45 -13.19
CA ALA A 153 6.60 15.37 -14.32
C ALA A 153 7.92 15.63 -15.05
N LEU A 154 9.01 14.95 -14.64
CA LEU A 154 10.32 15.14 -15.26
C LEU A 154 10.33 14.64 -16.71
N PRO A 155 11.04 15.32 -17.61
CA PRO A 155 11.22 14.87 -18.98
C PRO A 155 11.96 13.53 -18.99
N THR A 156 11.26 12.49 -19.39
CA THR A 156 11.72 11.12 -19.30
C THR A 156 12.59 10.74 -20.49
N ASN A 157 13.80 10.26 -20.24
CA ASN A 157 14.64 9.62 -21.26
C ASN A 157 14.09 8.23 -21.64
N LYS A 158 14.26 7.81 -22.89
CA LYS A 158 13.66 6.59 -23.47
C LYS A 158 14.00 5.25 -22.80
N ASN A 159 14.93 5.20 -21.82
CA ASN A 159 15.41 3.96 -21.20
C ASN A 159 14.98 3.79 -19.73
N ILE A 160 13.82 4.33 -19.36
CA ILE A 160 13.37 4.39 -17.96
C ILE A 160 13.00 3.02 -17.39
N THR A 161 12.53 2.09 -18.22
CA THR A 161 12.08 0.78 -17.75
C THR A 161 13.19 -0.04 -17.11
N SER A 162 14.46 0.12 -17.52
CA SER A 162 15.59 -0.57 -16.92
C SER A 162 15.86 -0.14 -15.46
N GLN A 163 15.44 1.06 -15.08
CA GLN A 163 15.63 1.64 -13.75
C GLN A 163 14.47 1.32 -12.79
N LEU A 164 13.38 0.75 -13.28
CA LEU A 164 12.22 0.35 -12.47
C LEU A 164 12.44 -1.01 -11.83
N ARG A 165 12.08 -1.13 -10.55
CA ARG A 165 11.89 -2.40 -9.86
C ARG A 165 10.55 -2.42 -9.15
N TYR A 166 9.89 -3.57 -9.21
CA TYR A 166 8.60 -3.82 -8.57
C TYR A 166 8.63 -5.14 -7.82
N ALA A 167 8.09 -5.15 -6.62
CA ALA A 167 7.83 -6.37 -5.85
C ALA A 167 6.56 -6.22 -5.01
N SER A 168 5.88 -7.33 -4.78
CA SER A 168 4.75 -7.42 -3.85
C SER A 168 4.92 -8.60 -2.90
N LEU A 169 4.49 -8.40 -1.65
CA LEU A 169 4.44 -9.42 -0.60
C LEU A 169 2.99 -9.56 -0.16
N PRO A 170 2.18 -10.38 -0.83
CA PRO A 170 0.72 -10.42 -0.62
C PRO A 170 0.32 -11.00 0.74
N ARG A 171 1.26 -11.60 1.48
CA ARG A 171 1.04 -12.16 2.83
C ARG A 171 1.45 -11.20 3.95
N GLU A 172 1.99 -10.05 3.65
CA GLU A 172 2.35 -9.08 4.68
C GLU A 172 1.11 -8.59 5.43
N ILE A 173 1.16 -8.65 6.75
CA ILE A 173 0.05 -8.24 7.62
C ILE A 173 0.31 -6.79 8.03
N VAL A 174 -0.70 -5.94 7.91
CA VAL A 174 -0.64 -4.55 8.35
C VAL A 174 -1.02 -4.48 9.81
N CYS A 175 -0.13 -3.95 10.65
CA CYS A 175 -0.33 -3.90 12.09
C CYS A 175 0.03 -2.53 12.69
N THR A 176 -0.15 -2.40 14.00
CA THR A 176 0.17 -1.17 14.73
C THR A 176 1.65 -0.81 14.66
N GLU A 177 2.51 -1.81 14.51
CA GLU A 177 3.96 -1.64 14.39
C GLU A 177 4.37 -0.92 13.10
N ASN A 178 3.59 -1.07 12.03
CA ASN A 178 3.81 -0.35 10.78
C ASN A 178 3.25 1.08 10.85
N LEU A 179 2.08 1.25 11.43
CA LEU A 179 1.40 2.54 11.50
C LEU A 179 2.16 3.54 12.37
N THR A 180 2.76 3.08 13.48
CA THR A 180 3.46 3.97 14.41
C THR A 180 4.66 4.69 13.76
N PRO A 181 5.64 4.01 13.12
CA PRO A 181 6.72 4.69 12.44
C PRO A 181 6.24 5.52 11.25
N TRP A 182 5.19 5.07 10.53
CA TRP A 182 4.59 5.84 9.46
C TRP A 182 4.03 7.19 9.95
N LYS A 183 3.36 7.22 11.10
CA LYS A 183 2.84 8.47 11.71
C LYS A 183 3.96 9.40 12.16
N LYS A 184 5.08 8.86 12.65
CA LYS A 184 6.25 9.65 13.08
C LYS A 184 6.95 10.39 11.94
N LEU A 185 6.64 10.05 10.69
CA LEU A 185 7.13 10.79 9.53
C LEU A 185 6.34 12.09 9.28
N LEU A 186 5.18 12.28 9.92
CA LEU A 186 4.35 13.46 9.77
C LEU A 186 4.84 14.59 10.71
N PRO A 187 4.82 15.86 10.29
CA PRO A 187 5.31 16.99 11.10
C PRO A 187 4.64 17.13 12.47
N CYS A 188 3.35 16.83 12.58
CA CYS A 188 2.58 16.90 13.84
C CYS A 188 2.40 15.55 14.54
N GLU A 189 2.95 14.47 14.00
CA GLU A 189 2.81 13.10 14.50
C GLU A 189 1.35 12.73 14.83
N SER A 190 1.06 12.46 16.12
CA SER A 190 -0.28 12.06 16.59
C SER A 190 -0.95 13.09 17.51
N SER A 191 -0.31 14.22 17.77
CA SER A 191 -0.77 15.17 18.78
C SER A 191 -1.83 16.14 18.24
N GLN A 192 -1.70 16.57 17.01
CA GLN A 192 -2.57 17.57 16.37
C GLN A 192 -2.73 17.26 14.87
N GLY A 193 -3.70 17.95 14.24
CA GLY A 193 -4.01 17.76 12.84
C GLY A 193 -4.74 16.46 12.55
N PHE A 194 -4.87 16.11 11.27
CA PHE A 194 -5.61 14.92 10.85
C PHE A 194 -4.94 13.61 11.26
N SER A 195 -3.63 13.62 11.49
CA SER A 195 -2.91 12.46 12.00
C SER A 195 -3.36 12.01 13.39
N ALA A 196 -3.92 12.93 14.20
CA ALA A 196 -4.52 12.59 15.50
C ALA A 196 -5.73 11.64 15.34
N LEU A 197 -6.50 11.75 14.26
CA LEU A 197 -7.64 10.86 13.97
C LEU A 197 -7.23 9.42 13.66
N LEU A 198 -5.96 9.19 13.31
CA LEU A 198 -5.45 7.87 12.93
C LEU A 198 -5.19 7.00 14.17
N ASN A 199 -6.26 6.49 14.75
CA ASN A 199 -6.21 5.55 15.86
C ASN A 199 -6.07 4.11 15.32
N SER A 200 -5.02 3.38 15.72
CA SER A 200 -4.74 2.04 15.24
C SER A 200 -5.92 1.08 15.43
N ARG A 201 -6.57 1.09 16.60
CA ARG A 201 -7.72 0.24 16.87
C ARG A 201 -8.87 0.45 15.88
N MET A 202 -9.12 1.70 15.49
CA MET A 202 -10.21 2.03 14.56
C MET A 202 -9.85 1.74 13.12
N ILE A 203 -8.57 1.93 12.75
CA ILE A 203 -8.07 1.63 11.40
C ILE A 203 -8.15 0.14 11.11
N HIS A 204 -7.65 -0.71 12.03
CA HIS A 204 -7.65 -2.17 11.83
C HIS A 204 -9.05 -2.81 11.95
N ASN A 205 -10.07 -2.05 12.34
CA ASN A 205 -11.47 -2.51 12.39
C ASN A 205 -12.28 -2.03 11.17
N THR A 206 -11.65 -1.94 10.02
CA THR A 206 -12.27 -1.53 8.75
C THR A 206 -12.29 -2.67 7.75
N ASN A 207 -13.20 -2.62 6.76
CA ASN A 207 -13.28 -3.63 5.71
C ASN A 207 -12.10 -3.56 4.72
N TYR A 208 -11.50 -2.40 4.61
CA TYR A 208 -10.32 -2.13 3.80
C TYR A 208 -9.54 -1.00 4.45
N HIS A 209 -8.24 -1.20 4.57
CA HIS A 209 -7.33 -0.12 4.92
C HIS A 209 -6.01 -0.24 4.16
N SER A 210 -5.49 0.90 3.78
CA SER A 210 -4.21 1.01 3.09
C SER A 210 -3.48 2.24 3.61
N ILE A 211 -2.22 2.06 3.99
CA ILE A 211 -1.30 3.15 4.30
C ILE A 211 -0.24 3.21 3.21
N GLY A 212 0.12 4.41 2.78
CA GLY A 212 1.06 4.59 1.68
C GLY A 212 2.06 5.71 1.95
N VAL A 213 3.23 5.58 1.32
CA VAL A 213 4.25 6.63 1.21
C VAL A 213 4.69 6.70 -0.23
N HIS A 214 4.57 7.87 -0.83
CA HIS A 214 4.92 8.14 -2.21
C HIS A 214 5.86 9.33 -2.25
N VAL A 215 7.01 9.14 -2.84
CA VAL A 215 8.02 10.19 -3.02
C VAL A 215 8.27 10.35 -4.49
N ARG A 216 8.21 11.57 -5.00
CA ARG A 216 8.48 11.86 -6.40
C ARG A 216 9.09 13.24 -6.58
N LYS A 217 9.88 13.40 -7.61
CA LYS A 217 10.37 14.69 -8.06
C LYS A 217 9.32 15.38 -8.93
N ILE A 218 9.03 16.64 -8.65
CA ILE A 218 8.09 17.46 -9.41
C ILE A 218 8.79 18.72 -9.90
N CYS A 219 8.37 19.22 -11.06
CA CYS A 219 8.84 20.50 -11.55
C CYS A 219 8.19 21.65 -10.80
N ALA A 220 8.95 22.52 -10.18
CA ALA A 220 8.47 23.75 -9.54
C ALA A 220 8.18 24.83 -10.58
N SER A 221 8.97 24.89 -11.67
CA SER A 221 8.81 25.82 -12.76
C SER A 221 8.22 25.16 -14.01
N LYS A 222 7.62 25.94 -14.92
CA LYS A 222 7.08 25.42 -16.21
C LYS A 222 8.17 24.79 -17.08
N ASP A 223 9.39 25.27 -16.98
CA ASP A 223 10.54 24.82 -17.76
C ASP A 223 11.33 23.71 -17.06
N CYS A 224 10.87 23.24 -15.89
CA CYS A 224 11.55 22.23 -15.08
C CYS A 224 13.01 22.59 -14.69
N SER A 225 13.33 23.87 -14.63
CA SER A 225 14.65 24.34 -14.16
C SER A 225 14.83 24.13 -12.66
N GLU A 226 13.75 24.20 -11.90
CA GLU A 226 13.71 23.94 -10.48
C GLU A 226 12.92 22.66 -10.19
N ILE A 227 13.50 21.77 -9.40
CA ILE A 227 12.92 20.46 -9.06
C ILE A 227 12.66 20.44 -7.57
N ASN A 228 11.41 20.27 -7.18
CA ASN A 228 11.01 20.04 -5.80
C ASN A 228 10.78 18.55 -5.56
N LEU A 229 10.89 18.14 -4.31
CA LEU A 229 10.53 16.80 -3.87
C LEU A 229 9.15 16.82 -3.22
N GLU A 230 8.21 16.04 -3.75
CA GLU A 230 6.91 15.80 -3.13
C GLU A 230 6.96 14.51 -2.32
N ILE A 231 6.66 14.60 -1.04
CA ILE A 231 6.43 13.46 -0.15
C ILE A 231 4.94 13.43 0.14
N LYS A 232 4.27 12.37 -0.31
CA LYS A 232 2.85 12.16 -0.11
C LYS A 232 2.64 10.94 0.76
N GLN A 233 2.03 11.13 1.93
CA GLN A 233 1.60 10.06 2.80
C GLN A 233 0.08 9.92 2.72
N THR A 234 -0.42 8.69 2.57
CA THR A 234 -1.84 8.43 2.31
C THR A 234 -2.40 7.37 3.25
N VAL A 235 -3.65 7.54 3.66
CA VAL A 235 -4.42 6.50 4.36
C VAL A 235 -5.79 6.40 3.73
N SER A 236 -6.14 5.21 3.25
CA SER A 236 -7.45 4.88 2.69
C SER A 236 -8.16 3.92 3.63
N LEU A 237 -9.39 4.24 4.05
CA LEU A 237 -10.18 3.39 4.95
C LEU A 237 -11.60 3.23 4.40
N VAL A 238 -12.15 2.03 4.48
CA VAL A 238 -13.57 1.78 4.16
C VAL A 238 -14.24 1.16 5.37
N TYR A 239 -15.14 1.92 5.98
CA TYR A 239 -15.94 1.49 7.12
C TYR A 239 -17.24 0.83 6.66
N ASP A 240 -17.66 -0.24 7.34
CA ASP A 240 -18.99 -0.81 7.20
C ASP A 240 -19.92 -0.24 8.27
N LEU A 241 -20.87 0.58 7.85
CA LEU A 241 -21.83 1.23 8.75
C LEU A 241 -22.84 0.23 9.35
N ASN A 242 -23.03 -0.96 8.73
CA ASN A 242 -23.86 -2.00 9.31
C ASN A 242 -23.22 -2.60 10.58
N ILE A 243 -21.89 -2.74 10.61
CA ILE A 243 -21.14 -3.18 11.79
C ILE A 243 -21.26 -2.13 12.90
N ILE A 244 -21.20 -0.85 12.54
CA ILE A 244 -21.38 0.27 13.47
C ILE A 244 -22.84 0.38 13.93
N LYS A 245 -23.79 -0.35 13.30
CA LYS A 245 -25.23 -0.36 13.60
C LYS A 245 -25.89 1.02 13.48
N SER A 246 -25.32 1.93 12.71
CA SER A 246 -25.83 3.29 12.51
C SER A 246 -25.41 3.79 11.13
N MET A 247 -26.40 4.28 10.36
CA MET A 247 -26.11 5.00 9.11
C MET A 247 -25.54 6.39 9.39
N ASP A 248 -25.81 6.93 10.58
CA ASP A 248 -25.24 8.21 11.02
C ASP A 248 -23.79 8.00 11.44
N TRP A 249 -22.91 8.78 10.87
CA TRP A 249 -21.51 8.76 11.19
C TRP A 249 -21.04 10.10 11.76
N SER A 250 -19.96 10.07 12.52
CA SER A 250 -19.24 11.23 13.03
C SER A 250 -17.78 10.87 13.25
N PHE A 251 -16.90 11.87 13.36
CA PHE A 251 -15.49 11.61 13.66
C PHE A 251 -15.32 10.74 14.91
N THR A 252 -16.09 11.02 15.95
CA THR A 252 -16.05 10.23 17.19
C THR A 252 -16.44 8.77 16.97
N LYS A 253 -17.43 8.50 16.10
CA LYS A 253 -17.84 7.12 15.79
C LYS A 253 -16.82 6.40 14.89
N LEU A 254 -16.22 7.11 13.93
CA LEU A 254 -15.29 6.53 12.95
C LEU A 254 -13.88 6.37 13.52
N PHE A 255 -13.39 7.39 14.22
CA PHE A 255 -11.99 7.47 14.65
C PHE A 255 -11.82 7.34 16.17
N GLY A 256 -12.92 7.25 16.91
CA GLY A 256 -12.92 7.15 18.37
C GLY A 256 -12.74 8.49 19.10
N GLN A 257 -12.45 9.56 18.36
CA GLN A 257 -12.26 10.92 18.92
C GLN A 257 -12.61 12.01 17.91
N GLY A 258 -12.79 13.22 18.39
CA GLY A 258 -12.89 14.40 17.53
C GLY A 258 -11.52 14.89 17.06
N LEU A 259 -11.50 15.82 16.11
CA LEU A 259 -10.29 16.44 15.59
C LEU A 259 -9.85 17.56 16.53
N PRO A 260 -8.62 17.54 17.07
CA PRO A 260 -8.13 18.56 18.01
C PRO A 260 -7.66 19.87 17.34
N GLY A 261 -8.15 20.17 16.14
CA GLY A 261 -7.74 21.28 15.29
C GLY A 261 -6.75 20.89 14.21
N ALA A 262 -6.31 21.85 13.40
CA ALA A 262 -5.32 21.64 12.36
C ALA A 262 -3.90 21.48 12.95
N CYS A 263 -3.01 20.86 12.17
CA CYS A 263 -1.58 20.89 12.48
C CYS A 263 -1.05 22.33 12.38
N PRO A 264 -0.39 22.89 13.40
CA PRO A 264 0.13 24.27 13.37
C PRO A 264 1.18 24.51 12.27
N LEU A 265 1.82 23.44 11.80
CA LEU A 265 2.80 23.50 10.72
C LEU A 265 2.16 23.37 9.33
N ALA A 266 0.86 23.09 9.27
CA ALA A 266 0.17 22.92 8.00
C ALA A 266 -0.15 24.29 7.36
N THR A 267 0.20 24.43 6.10
CA THR A 267 -0.20 25.56 5.26
C THR A 267 -1.71 25.55 5.00
N SER A 268 -2.30 24.37 4.89
CA SER A 268 -3.75 24.20 4.78
C SER A 268 -4.21 22.86 5.33
N SER A 269 -5.40 22.89 5.99
CA SER A 269 -6.05 21.71 6.57
C SER A 269 -7.52 21.72 6.15
N LYS A 270 -7.92 20.81 5.24
CA LYS A 270 -9.24 20.84 4.62
C LYS A 270 -9.93 19.49 4.71
N VAL A 271 -11.22 19.52 5.05
CA VAL A 271 -12.09 18.32 5.00
C VAL A 271 -13.12 18.49 3.89
N TYR A 272 -13.17 17.53 3.01
CA TYR A 272 -14.12 17.45 1.91
C TYR A 272 -15.09 16.30 2.17
N VAL A 273 -16.39 16.58 2.17
CA VAL A 273 -17.44 15.56 2.27
C VAL A 273 -18.21 15.53 0.95
N ASP A 274 -18.24 14.38 0.31
CA ASP A 274 -19.03 14.18 -0.92
C ASP A 274 -20.51 14.17 -0.59
N VAL A 275 -21.23 15.18 -1.07
CA VAL A 275 -22.69 15.37 -0.91
C VAL A 275 -23.44 15.22 -2.24
N THR A 276 -22.77 14.69 -3.27
CA THR A 276 -23.36 14.52 -4.61
C THR A 276 -24.66 13.73 -4.58
N SER A 277 -24.77 12.73 -3.73
CA SER A 277 -25.96 11.90 -3.56
C SER A 277 -27.06 12.54 -2.69
N ASN A 278 -26.82 13.73 -2.13
CA ASN A 278 -27.74 14.37 -1.18
C ASN A 278 -29.08 14.76 -1.82
N ALA A 279 -29.11 15.02 -3.14
CA ALA A 279 -30.34 15.30 -3.87
C ALA A 279 -31.34 14.12 -3.88
N THR A 280 -30.82 12.89 -3.90
CA THR A 280 -31.64 11.65 -3.89
C THR A 280 -31.87 11.10 -2.50
N ARG A 281 -31.05 11.51 -1.52
CA ARG A 281 -31.09 11.01 -0.13
C ARG A 281 -30.56 12.06 0.81
N PRO A 282 -31.44 12.88 1.36
CA PRO A 282 -31.04 13.96 2.23
C PRO A 282 -30.41 13.41 3.50
N PHE A 283 -29.16 13.74 3.71
CA PHE A 283 -28.50 13.69 5.01
C PHE A 283 -28.08 15.10 5.41
N GLN A 284 -28.11 15.37 6.67
CA GLN A 284 -27.73 16.67 7.21
C GLN A 284 -26.34 16.60 7.81
N LEU A 285 -25.43 17.46 7.34
CA LEU A 285 -24.12 17.60 7.92
C LEU A 285 -24.18 18.43 9.21
N VAL A 286 -23.47 18.00 10.23
CA VAL A 286 -23.37 18.69 11.52
C VAL A 286 -21.89 18.77 11.91
N PRO A 287 -21.34 19.98 12.05
CA PRO A 287 -21.93 21.30 11.79
C PRO A 287 -22.16 21.55 10.28
N PRO A 288 -22.90 22.60 9.91
CA PRO A 288 -23.09 22.95 8.51
C PRO A 288 -21.72 23.31 7.87
N PRO A 289 -21.51 23.01 6.56
CA PRO A 289 -20.25 23.30 5.89
C PRO A 289 -20.02 24.81 5.72
N GLU A 290 -18.75 25.22 5.69
CA GLU A 290 -18.39 26.62 5.43
C GLU A 290 -18.69 27.03 4.00
N SER A 291 -18.46 26.13 3.04
CA SER A 291 -18.75 26.34 1.63
C SER A 291 -19.06 25.03 0.93
N VAL A 292 -19.70 25.14 -0.24
CA VAL A 292 -20.03 24.00 -1.09
C VAL A 292 -19.39 24.21 -2.46
N ILE A 293 -18.59 23.25 -2.88
CA ILE A 293 -17.90 23.27 -4.16
C ILE A 293 -18.69 22.43 -5.16
N TYR A 294 -19.08 23.03 -6.26
CA TYR A 294 -19.71 22.37 -7.38
C TYR A 294 -18.68 22.13 -8.48
N SER A 295 -18.57 20.92 -8.94
CA SER A 295 -17.73 20.54 -10.06
C SER A 295 -18.53 19.76 -11.09
N GLN A 296 -18.60 20.30 -12.31
CA GLN A 296 -19.22 19.61 -13.43
C GLN A 296 -18.14 19.14 -14.40
N ARG A 297 -18.10 17.85 -14.66
CA ARG A 297 -17.13 17.26 -15.56
C ARG A 297 -17.75 16.15 -16.40
N GLY A 298 -17.81 16.36 -17.72
CA GLY A 298 -18.28 15.35 -18.67
C GLY A 298 -19.69 14.82 -18.40
N GLY A 299 -20.63 15.68 -17.93
CA GLY A 299 -21.99 15.30 -17.57
C GLY A 299 -22.10 14.56 -16.24
N SER A 300 -21.08 14.64 -15.41
CA SER A 300 -21.06 14.13 -14.04
C SER A 300 -20.91 15.32 -13.08
N ASP A 301 -21.98 15.59 -12.34
CA ASP A 301 -21.97 16.64 -11.32
C ASP A 301 -21.45 16.05 -10.01
N THR A 302 -20.46 16.70 -9.42
CA THR A 302 -19.94 16.37 -8.08
C THR A 302 -20.07 17.58 -7.19
N THR A 303 -20.56 17.36 -5.98
CA THR A 303 -20.78 18.39 -4.99
C THR A 303 -20.05 18.02 -3.71
N PHE A 304 -19.15 18.89 -3.25
CA PHE A 304 -18.39 18.69 -2.03
C PHE A 304 -18.70 19.77 -1.01
N ALA A 305 -19.00 19.38 0.21
CA ALA A 305 -19.00 20.25 1.37
C ALA A 305 -17.57 20.44 1.86
N LEU A 306 -17.13 21.68 2.00
CA LEU A 306 -15.78 22.05 2.44
C LEU A 306 -15.81 22.60 3.86
N TYR A 307 -14.86 22.12 4.67
CA TYR A 307 -14.52 22.65 5.99
C TYR A 307 -13.03 23.00 6.02
N ASN A 308 -12.71 24.25 6.33
CA ASN A 308 -11.34 24.68 6.61
C ASN A 308 -11.10 24.57 8.12
N ILE A 309 -10.18 23.72 8.49
CA ILE A 309 -9.86 23.48 9.90
C ILE A 309 -8.77 24.47 10.34
N LYS A 310 -9.01 25.12 11.47
CA LYS A 310 -8.07 26.08 12.06
C LYS A 310 -7.24 25.44 13.16
N ALA A 311 -6.06 25.99 13.39
CA ALA A 311 -5.16 25.57 14.47
C ALA A 311 -5.48 26.32 15.78
N ASP A 312 -6.76 26.43 16.15
CA ASP A 312 -7.23 27.16 17.32
C ASP A 312 -7.40 26.27 18.58
N GLY A 313 -7.08 24.98 18.46
CA GLY A 313 -7.17 24.03 19.56
C GLY A 313 -8.60 23.63 19.93
N GLN A 314 -9.62 24.10 19.18
CA GLN A 314 -11.00 23.68 19.42
C GLN A 314 -11.24 22.29 18.86
N MET A 315 -11.93 21.45 19.64
CA MET A 315 -12.29 20.11 19.21
C MET A 315 -13.41 20.17 18.16
N VAL A 316 -13.11 19.74 16.95
CA VAL A 316 -14.05 19.71 15.82
C VAL A 316 -14.56 18.29 15.60
N THR A 317 -15.87 18.10 15.54
CA THR A 317 -16.49 16.83 15.17
C THR A 317 -17.46 17.05 14.02
N ILE A 318 -17.13 16.52 12.87
CA ILE A 318 -18.00 16.53 11.69
C ILE A 318 -18.74 15.21 11.64
N GLY A 319 -20.03 15.27 11.30
CA GLY A 319 -20.87 14.09 11.17
C GLY A 319 -22.02 14.29 10.21
N ALA A 320 -22.69 13.19 9.85
CA ALA A 320 -23.89 13.20 9.04
C ALA A 320 -25.03 12.44 9.72
N LYS A 321 -26.21 13.02 9.71
CA LYS A 321 -27.46 12.40 10.15
C LYS A 321 -28.32 12.05 8.95
N HIS A 322 -28.71 10.79 8.82
CA HIS A 322 -29.50 10.28 7.71
C HIS A 322 -30.98 10.19 8.08
N GLY A 323 -31.85 10.69 7.19
CA GLY A 323 -33.30 10.65 7.40
C GLY A 323 -33.97 9.30 7.04
N SER A 324 -33.28 8.39 6.33
CA SER A 324 -33.85 7.10 5.91
C SER A 324 -32.80 5.98 5.85
N LYS A 325 -33.27 4.74 6.09
CA LYS A 325 -32.41 3.52 6.11
C LYS A 325 -32.20 2.88 4.74
N ASN A 326 -32.71 3.45 3.66
CA ASN A 326 -32.64 2.79 2.36
C ASN A 326 -31.24 2.81 1.74
N ALA A 327 -30.79 1.69 1.18
CA ALA A 327 -29.47 1.55 0.56
C ALA A 327 -29.27 2.41 -0.70
N LEU A 328 -28.12 3.05 -0.86
CA LEU A 328 -27.75 3.84 -2.03
C LEU A 328 -27.32 2.89 -3.17
N THR A 329 -27.63 3.10 -4.41
CA THR A 329 -27.11 2.36 -5.56
C THR A 329 -26.15 3.23 -6.35
N LEU A 330 -24.98 2.72 -6.75
CA LEU A 330 -24.10 3.43 -7.67
C LEU A 330 -24.89 3.72 -8.96
N SER A 331 -25.06 4.98 -9.27
CA SER A 331 -25.82 5.38 -10.46
C SER A 331 -25.07 5.04 -11.76
N THR A 332 -23.74 4.91 -11.71
CA THR A 332 -22.92 4.66 -12.90
C THR A 332 -21.74 3.75 -12.54
N PRO A 333 -21.66 2.55 -13.12
CA PRO A 333 -20.51 1.67 -12.90
C PRO A 333 -19.23 2.32 -13.46
N PRO A 334 -18.05 1.98 -12.91
CA PRO A 334 -16.77 2.50 -13.41
C PRO A 334 -16.55 2.07 -14.87
N PRO A 335 -15.78 2.85 -15.66
CA PRO A 335 -15.55 2.55 -17.08
C PRO A 335 -14.86 1.22 -17.31
N ILE A 336 -13.94 0.85 -16.43
CA ILE A 336 -13.29 -0.46 -16.44
C ILE A 336 -13.38 -1.05 -15.05
N TYR A 337 -13.74 -2.31 -14.97
CA TYR A 337 -13.54 -3.13 -13.78
C TYR A 337 -13.19 -4.55 -14.20
N PHE A 338 -12.74 -5.35 -13.25
CA PHE A 338 -12.19 -6.67 -13.52
C PHE A 338 -12.51 -7.62 -12.39
N ASN A 339 -12.49 -8.92 -12.74
CA ASN A 339 -12.50 -10.02 -11.79
C ASN A 339 -11.30 -10.91 -12.11
N ARG A 340 -10.60 -11.41 -11.08
CA ARG A 340 -9.51 -12.37 -11.23
C ARG A 340 -9.72 -13.52 -10.28
N TYR A 341 -9.64 -14.74 -10.78
CA TYR A 341 -9.85 -15.95 -10.00
C TYR A 341 -9.05 -17.13 -10.56
N ILE A 342 -8.89 -18.15 -9.73
CA ILE A 342 -8.21 -19.39 -10.08
C ILE A 342 -9.24 -20.43 -10.51
N LEU A 343 -8.97 -21.12 -11.62
CA LEU A 343 -9.73 -22.27 -12.08
C LEU A 343 -9.01 -23.57 -11.76
N GLY A 344 -9.78 -24.65 -11.62
CA GLY A 344 -9.30 -26.01 -11.49
C GLY A 344 -9.24 -26.52 -10.06
N TYR A 345 -9.29 -27.83 -9.93
CA TYR A 345 -9.07 -28.55 -8.68
C TYR A 345 -7.65 -29.11 -8.67
N GLY A 346 -6.85 -28.52 -7.82
CA GLY A 346 -5.47 -28.66 -7.57
C GLY A 346 -4.88 -30.06 -7.40
N LYS A 347 -4.81 -30.86 -8.45
CA LYS A 347 -3.94 -32.02 -8.38
C LYS A 347 -2.71 -31.89 -9.28
N GLU A 348 -2.85 -31.38 -10.51
CA GLU A 348 -1.72 -31.27 -11.45
C GLU A 348 -1.71 -29.93 -12.19
N PHE A 349 -2.89 -29.42 -12.56
CA PHE A 349 -3.05 -28.22 -13.38
C PHE A 349 -4.10 -27.29 -12.79
N GLY A 350 -3.92 -26.01 -13.02
CA GLY A 350 -4.89 -24.97 -12.76
C GLY A 350 -4.80 -23.88 -13.80
N GLY A 351 -5.65 -22.86 -13.69
CA GLY A 351 -5.63 -21.72 -14.58
C GLY A 351 -5.90 -20.43 -13.83
N ILE A 352 -5.34 -19.34 -14.31
CA ILE A 352 -5.67 -17.99 -13.89
C ILE A 352 -6.62 -17.41 -14.93
N VAL A 353 -7.75 -16.88 -14.47
CA VAL A 353 -8.70 -16.19 -15.32
C VAL A 353 -8.79 -14.74 -14.86
N THR A 354 -8.66 -13.82 -15.81
CA THR A 354 -8.87 -12.40 -15.62
C THR A 354 -9.92 -11.91 -16.60
N GLU A 355 -11.06 -11.50 -16.07
CA GLU A 355 -12.14 -10.87 -16.83
C GLU A 355 -11.98 -9.37 -16.78
N LEU A 356 -11.88 -8.74 -17.93
CA LEU A 356 -11.78 -7.29 -18.11
C LEU A 356 -13.08 -6.78 -18.72
N ILE A 357 -13.79 -5.95 -18.00
CA ILE A 357 -15.09 -5.41 -18.42
C ILE A 357 -14.92 -3.94 -18.77
N ASN A 358 -15.15 -3.62 -20.04
CA ASN A 358 -15.20 -2.25 -20.52
C ASN A 358 -16.67 -1.79 -20.63
N ASN A 359 -17.11 -0.96 -19.69
CA ASN A 359 -18.46 -0.36 -19.70
C ASN A 359 -18.56 0.93 -20.55
N PHE A 360 -17.42 1.38 -21.05
CA PHE A 360 -17.38 2.61 -21.83
C PHE A 360 -17.80 2.38 -23.27
N TRP A 361 -18.26 3.41 -23.95
CA TRP A 361 -18.72 3.34 -25.35
C TRP A 361 -17.61 3.46 -26.38
N THR A 362 -16.37 3.70 -25.93
CA THR A 362 -15.17 3.70 -26.78
C THR A 362 -14.24 2.58 -26.39
N PRO A 363 -13.42 2.08 -27.31
CA PRO A 363 -12.40 1.12 -26.95
C PRO A 363 -11.38 1.76 -26.01
N ILE A 364 -10.86 0.99 -25.06
CA ILE A 364 -9.88 1.45 -24.07
C ILE A 364 -8.62 0.56 -24.19
N GLU A 365 -7.47 1.20 -24.24
CA GLU A 365 -6.19 0.51 -24.17
C GLU A 365 -5.81 0.24 -22.73
N VAL A 366 -5.44 -1.01 -22.45
CA VAL A 366 -5.03 -1.48 -21.13
C VAL A 366 -3.74 -2.27 -21.23
N VAL A 367 -2.88 -2.12 -20.25
CA VAL A 367 -1.75 -3.02 -20.03
C VAL A 367 -2.09 -3.90 -18.84
N VAL A 368 -2.10 -5.21 -19.06
CA VAL A 368 -2.29 -6.21 -18.01
C VAL A 368 -0.93 -6.79 -17.68
N LEU A 369 -0.47 -6.61 -16.44
CA LEU A 369 0.75 -7.20 -15.92
C LEU A 369 0.38 -8.33 -14.95
N GLU A 370 0.73 -9.56 -15.32
CA GLU A 370 0.63 -10.74 -14.45
C GLU A 370 2.02 -11.11 -13.94
N ASN A 371 2.17 -11.13 -12.63
CA ASN A 371 3.39 -11.55 -11.93
C ASN A 371 3.11 -12.85 -11.17
N ALA A 372 3.43 -13.99 -11.77
CA ALA A 372 3.25 -15.29 -11.14
C ALA A 372 4.53 -15.71 -10.42
N PRO A 373 4.46 -16.16 -9.15
CA PRO A 373 5.62 -16.63 -8.42
C PRO A 373 6.32 -17.80 -9.12
N TRP A 374 7.61 -18.00 -8.87
CA TRP A 374 8.41 -19.06 -9.48
C TRP A 374 7.84 -20.48 -9.24
N TRP A 375 7.08 -20.66 -8.16
CA TRP A 375 6.44 -21.92 -7.80
C TRP A 375 5.08 -22.14 -8.50
N LEU A 376 4.64 -21.18 -9.31
CA LEU A 376 3.43 -21.27 -10.13
C LEU A 376 3.79 -21.13 -11.62
N PRO A 377 4.31 -22.18 -12.27
CA PRO A 377 4.74 -22.15 -13.66
C PRO A 377 3.57 -21.90 -14.61
N ILE A 378 3.48 -20.71 -15.16
CA ILE A 378 2.48 -20.37 -16.17
C ILE A 378 2.93 -20.82 -17.56
N GLN A 379 2.01 -21.40 -18.33
CA GLN A 379 2.25 -21.90 -19.68
C GLN A 379 1.80 -20.87 -20.72
N LEU A 380 2.74 -20.16 -21.33
CA LEU A 380 2.41 -19.12 -22.34
C LEU A 380 1.66 -19.68 -23.55
N SER A 381 1.84 -20.96 -23.89
CA SER A 381 1.13 -21.64 -24.99
C SER A 381 -0.36 -21.83 -24.72
N SER A 382 -0.77 -21.86 -23.46
CA SER A 382 -2.16 -21.99 -23.04
C SER A 382 -2.91 -20.65 -23.00
N LEU A 383 -2.20 -19.52 -23.21
CA LEU A 383 -2.83 -18.22 -23.20
C LEU A 383 -3.96 -18.14 -24.21
N ARG A 384 -5.17 -17.82 -23.75
CA ARG A 384 -6.37 -17.64 -24.56
C ARG A 384 -7.02 -16.31 -24.22
N ILE A 385 -7.52 -15.64 -25.23
CA ILE A 385 -8.31 -14.41 -25.09
C ILE A 385 -9.67 -14.68 -25.72
N ASN A 386 -10.71 -14.62 -24.92
CA ASN A 386 -12.06 -15.02 -25.30
C ASN A 386 -12.12 -16.46 -25.89
N GLY A 387 -11.25 -17.36 -25.40
CA GLY A 387 -11.12 -18.74 -25.90
C GLY A 387 -10.19 -18.93 -27.10
N GLU A 388 -9.72 -17.85 -27.72
CA GLU A 388 -8.85 -17.88 -28.91
C GLU A 388 -7.37 -17.76 -28.54
N ALA A 389 -6.51 -18.56 -29.20
CA ALA A 389 -5.06 -18.51 -28.99
C ALA A 389 -4.39 -17.31 -29.63
N LYS A 390 -4.99 -16.77 -30.70
CA LYS A 390 -4.57 -15.52 -31.34
C LYS A 390 -5.77 -14.59 -31.37
N SER A 391 -5.61 -13.39 -30.85
CA SER A 391 -6.66 -12.38 -30.83
C SER A 391 -6.08 -11.05 -31.32
N ASP A 392 -6.80 -10.39 -32.21
CA ASP A 392 -6.48 -9.05 -32.71
C ASP A 392 -6.57 -7.97 -31.60
N LEU A 393 -7.10 -8.35 -30.44
CA LEU A 393 -7.17 -7.46 -29.29
C LEU A 393 -5.80 -7.19 -28.64
N VAL A 394 -4.81 -8.06 -28.88
CA VAL A 394 -3.44 -7.90 -28.34
C VAL A 394 -2.59 -7.10 -29.28
N LEU A 395 -2.19 -5.92 -28.84
CA LEU A 395 -1.32 -5.02 -29.60
C LEU A 395 0.16 -5.33 -29.39
N SER A 396 0.54 -5.69 -28.15
CA SER A 396 1.91 -6.03 -27.79
C SER A 396 1.94 -7.01 -26.64
N ARG A 397 3.00 -7.80 -26.59
CA ARG A 397 3.21 -8.81 -25.53
C ARG A 397 4.68 -8.83 -25.12
N TYR A 398 4.90 -8.80 -23.82
CA TYR A 398 6.20 -9.06 -23.19
C TYR A 398 6.07 -10.26 -22.26
N TYR A 399 7.01 -11.21 -22.37
CA TYR A 399 7.04 -12.36 -21.50
C TYR A 399 8.47 -12.68 -21.08
N SER A 400 8.66 -12.85 -19.78
CA SER A 400 9.91 -13.29 -19.19
C SER A 400 9.63 -14.58 -18.39
N PRO A 401 10.19 -15.73 -18.83
CA PRO A 401 9.98 -17.00 -18.16
C PRO A 401 10.59 -16.98 -16.76
N GLY A 402 9.89 -17.58 -15.81
CA GLY A 402 10.38 -17.77 -14.47
C GLY A 402 11.52 -18.80 -14.41
N ARG A 403 12.28 -18.76 -13.33
CA ARG A 403 13.28 -19.76 -12.97
C ARG A 403 13.08 -20.17 -11.53
N SER A 404 13.02 -21.48 -11.29
CA SER A 404 12.82 -22.02 -9.94
C SER A 404 13.78 -21.38 -8.94
N ARG A 405 13.22 -20.78 -7.88
CA ARG A 405 13.92 -20.10 -6.77
C ARG A 405 14.83 -18.91 -7.14
N GLN A 406 14.73 -18.42 -8.37
CA GLN A 406 15.58 -17.33 -8.86
C GLN A 406 14.77 -16.16 -9.41
N LYS A 407 13.72 -16.43 -10.19
CA LYS A 407 12.99 -15.39 -10.91
C LYS A 407 11.51 -15.78 -11.08
N PRO A 408 10.56 -14.86 -10.86
CA PRO A 408 9.14 -15.10 -11.11
C PRO A 408 8.83 -15.08 -12.61
N TYR A 409 7.66 -15.58 -12.97
CA TYR A 409 7.07 -15.46 -14.29
C TYR A 409 6.46 -14.08 -14.45
N HIS A 410 6.79 -13.38 -15.51
CA HIS A 410 6.35 -12.03 -15.79
C HIS A 410 5.75 -11.93 -17.19
N LEU A 411 4.46 -11.63 -17.26
CA LEU A 411 3.71 -11.45 -18.50
C LEU A 411 3.09 -10.06 -18.53
N GLU A 412 3.34 -9.30 -19.59
CA GLU A 412 2.62 -8.06 -19.86
C GLU A 412 1.93 -8.13 -21.23
N LEU A 413 0.67 -7.71 -21.25
CA LEU A 413 -0.15 -7.67 -22.45
C LEU A 413 -0.72 -6.27 -22.64
N LEU A 414 -0.34 -5.62 -23.70
CA LEU A 414 -1.02 -4.39 -24.15
C LEU A 414 -2.21 -4.82 -25.01
N MET A 415 -3.41 -4.50 -24.55
CA MET A 415 -4.66 -4.93 -25.18
C MET A 415 -5.57 -3.73 -25.45
N LYS A 416 -6.39 -3.85 -26.49
CA LYS A 416 -7.44 -2.88 -26.81
C LYS A 416 -8.80 -3.54 -26.54
N LEU A 417 -9.42 -3.13 -25.45
CA LEU A 417 -10.72 -3.65 -25.04
C LEU A 417 -11.84 -3.03 -25.89
N PRO A 418 -12.68 -3.84 -26.56
CA PRO A 418 -13.83 -3.33 -27.29
C PRO A 418 -14.82 -2.58 -26.40
N PRO A 419 -15.62 -1.66 -26.94
CA PRO A 419 -16.59 -0.93 -26.15
C PRO A 419 -17.71 -1.87 -25.66
N ARG A 420 -18.21 -1.63 -24.44
CA ARG A 420 -19.31 -2.37 -23.80
C ARG A 420 -19.18 -3.90 -23.90
N SER A 421 -17.98 -4.40 -23.64
CA SER A 421 -17.66 -5.81 -23.76
C SER A 421 -16.93 -6.36 -22.55
N THR A 422 -17.01 -7.68 -22.39
CA THR A 422 -16.19 -8.43 -21.45
C THR A 422 -15.14 -9.18 -22.25
N THR A 423 -13.87 -9.01 -21.89
CA THR A 423 -12.75 -9.73 -22.47
C THR A 423 -12.19 -10.66 -21.40
N THR A 424 -12.15 -11.94 -21.68
CA THR A 424 -11.65 -12.98 -20.77
C THR A 424 -10.26 -13.41 -21.20
N LEU A 425 -9.32 -13.28 -20.27
CA LEU A 425 -7.94 -13.73 -20.42
C LEU A 425 -7.77 -14.98 -19.56
N THR A 426 -7.33 -16.08 -20.15
CA THR A 426 -7.05 -17.34 -19.45
C THR A 426 -5.63 -17.80 -19.73
N ILE A 427 -4.94 -18.25 -18.68
CA ILE A 427 -3.61 -18.83 -18.78
C ILE A 427 -3.49 -19.97 -17.78
N ASP A 428 -3.03 -21.14 -18.26
CA ASP A 428 -2.89 -22.32 -17.43
C ASP A 428 -1.53 -22.32 -16.72
N PHE A 429 -1.49 -22.99 -15.58
CA PHE A 429 -0.28 -23.24 -14.81
C PHE A 429 -0.23 -24.67 -14.30
N GLU A 430 0.97 -25.14 -13.99
CA GLU A 430 1.20 -26.45 -13.38
C GLU A 430 1.45 -26.29 -11.88
N PHE A 431 1.12 -27.33 -11.10
CA PHE A 431 1.50 -27.41 -9.70
C PHE A 431 2.87 -28.03 -9.57
N ILE A 432 3.76 -27.40 -8.79
CA ILE A 432 5.07 -27.96 -8.50
C ILE A 432 5.14 -28.47 -7.06
N PHE A 433 6.03 -29.42 -6.82
CA PHE A 433 6.37 -29.86 -5.48
C PHE A 433 7.45 -28.96 -4.88
N LEU A 434 7.15 -28.42 -3.72
CA LEU A 434 8.09 -27.64 -2.92
C LEU A 434 8.86 -28.57 -1.97
N LYS A 435 10.04 -28.13 -1.52
CA LYS A 435 10.71 -28.77 -0.40
C LYS A 435 9.87 -28.58 0.87
N TRP A 436 9.90 -29.54 1.79
CA TRP A 436 9.12 -29.43 3.03
C TRP A 436 9.38 -28.17 3.84
N GLN A 437 10.60 -27.61 3.77
CA GLN A 437 11.01 -26.36 4.42
C GLN A 437 10.41 -25.10 3.76
N GLU A 438 9.94 -25.19 2.52
CA GLU A 438 9.38 -24.06 1.76
C GLU A 438 7.87 -23.91 2.00
N TYR A 439 7.25 -24.90 2.65
CA TYR A 439 5.85 -24.79 3.05
C TYR A 439 5.71 -23.87 4.27
N PRO A 440 4.61 -23.08 4.33
CA PRO A 440 4.27 -22.33 5.53
C PRO A 440 3.98 -23.30 6.70
N PRO A 441 3.96 -22.80 7.96
CA PRO A 441 3.66 -23.63 9.12
C PRO A 441 2.36 -24.44 9.01
N ASP A 442 1.35 -23.86 8.35
CA ASP A 442 0.14 -24.57 7.91
C ASP A 442 0.15 -24.69 6.39
N ALA A 443 0.58 -25.85 5.91
CA ALA A 443 0.64 -26.15 4.48
C ALA A 443 -0.74 -26.21 3.79
N ASN A 444 -1.80 -26.46 4.55
CA ASN A 444 -3.18 -26.52 4.04
C ASN A 444 -3.79 -25.13 3.82
N HIS A 445 -3.22 -24.10 4.42
CA HIS A 445 -3.69 -22.73 4.23
C HIS A 445 -3.56 -22.27 2.77
N GLY A 446 -2.58 -22.80 2.01
CA GLY A 446 -2.29 -22.41 0.65
C GLY A 446 -1.26 -21.28 0.51
N PHE A 447 -1.00 -20.91 -0.73
CA PHE A 447 -0.01 -19.91 -1.11
C PHE A 447 -0.68 -18.71 -1.77
N TYR A 448 -0.29 -17.51 -1.37
CA TYR A 448 -0.83 -16.28 -1.94
C TYR A 448 -0.15 -15.96 -3.27
N VAL A 449 -0.96 -15.66 -4.27
CA VAL A 449 -0.54 -15.09 -5.56
C VAL A 449 -0.93 -13.62 -5.54
N GLY A 450 0.03 -12.75 -5.76
CA GLY A 450 -0.19 -11.30 -5.76
C GLY A 450 -1.21 -10.85 -6.79
N SER A 451 -1.68 -9.62 -6.66
CA SER A 451 -2.60 -8.99 -7.62
C SER A 451 -1.91 -8.79 -8.96
N ALA A 452 -2.64 -8.95 -10.05
CA ALA A 452 -2.22 -8.43 -11.34
C ALA A 452 -2.42 -6.91 -11.37
N ILE A 453 -1.59 -6.20 -12.13
CA ILE A 453 -1.70 -4.76 -12.31
C ILE A 453 -2.33 -4.47 -13.66
N ILE A 454 -3.32 -3.58 -13.65
CA ILE A 454 -3.99 -3.11 -14.86
C ILE A 454 -3.75 -1.62 -14.98
N THR A 455 -2.94 -1.23 -15.96
CA THR A 455 -2.71 0.17 -16.30
C THR A 455 -3.60 0.54 -17.48
N ALA A 456 -4.45 1.54 -17.31
CA ALA A 456 -5.39 1.96 -18.33
C ALA A 456 -5.34 3.47 -18.53
N ASN A 457 -5.46 3.92 -19.77
CA ASN A 457 -5.68 5.33 -20.09
C ASN A 457 -7.15 5.65 -20.01
N LEU A 458 -7.56 6.31 -18.94
CA LEU A 458 -8.94 6.70 -18.71
C LEU A 458 -9.20 8.12 -19.19
N PRO A 459 -10.36 8.39 -19.80
CA PRO A 459 -10.71 9.74 -20.23
C PRO A 459 -10.90 10.67 -19.01
N THR A 460 -10.31 11.86 -19.08
CA THR A 460 -10.44 12.88 -18.04
C THR A 460 -11.82 13.54 -17.99
N ALA A 461 -12.68 13.24 -18.95
CA ALA A 461 -14.00 13.82 -19.10
C ALA A 461 -14.94 13.59 -17.89
N ARG A 462 -14.70 12.55 -17.09
CA ARG A 462 -15.47 12.26 -15.87
C ARG A 462 -14.56 12.13 -14.66
N ASN A 463 -15.09 12.50 -13.50
CA ASN A 463 -14.41 12.32 -12.23
C ASN A 463 -14.71 10.92 -11.65
N TYR A 464 -13.92 9.93 -12.04
CA TYR A 464 -14.13 8.56 -11.59
C TYR A 464 -13.65 8.32 -10.14
N THR A 465 -12.72 9.11 -9.65
CA THR A 465 -12.21 9.03 -8.27
C THR A 465 -13.07 9.81 -7.30
N SER A 466 -13.98 10.66 -7.82
CA SER A 466 -14.80 11.59 -7.02
C SER A 466 -13.98 12.48 -6.10
N LEU A 467 -12.84 12.98 -6.60
CA LEU A 467 -12.02 13.95 -5.89
C LEU A 467 -12.51 15.37 -6.18
N PRO A 468 -12.38 16.29 -5.23
CA PRO A 468 -12.60 17.70 -5.50
C PRO A 468 -11.53 18.19 -6.49
N ILE A 469 -11.96 18.80 -7.60
CA ILE A 469 -11.06 19.23 -8.68
C ILE A 469 -10.55 20.64 -8.47
N SER A 470 -11.28 21.48 -7.73
CA SER A 470 -10.90 22.86 -7.48
C SER A 470 -10.58 23.12 -6.00
N GLY A 471 -9.48 23.80 -5.75
CA GLY A 471 -9.07 24.23 -4.41
C GLY A 471 -8.44 23.15 -3.53
N SER A 472 -8.07 22.02 -4.11
CA SER A 472 -7.48 20.86 -3.45
C SER A 472 -6.10 20.55 -4.04
N THR A 473 -5.19 20.02 -3.23
CA THR A 473 -3.90 19.48 -3.69
C THR A 473 -4.04 18.19 -4.50
N PHE A 474 -5.23 17.60 -4.55
CA PHE A 474 -5.55 16.46 -5.43
C PHE A 474 -5.51 16.80 -6.91
N ASP A 475 -5.61 18.08 -7.27
CA ASP A 475 -5.60 18.54 -8.66
C ASP A 475 -4.30 18.18 -9.41
N SER A 476 -3.22 17.95 -8.67
CA SER A 476 -1.94 17.53 -9.23
C SER A 476 -1.95 16.10 -9.80
N ILE A 477 -2.93 15.26 -9.43
CA ILE A 477 -3.01 13.85 -9.87
C ILE A 477 -3.60 13.79 -11.29
N ILE A 478 -4.58 14.64 -11.60
CA ILE A 478 -5.29 14.63 -12.87
C ILE A 478 -5.06 15.96 -13.58
N ASN A 479 -4.19 15.98 -14.56
CA ASN A 479 -4.01 17.15 -15.41
C ASN A 479 -5.27 17.34 -16.29
N ALA A 480 -6.12 18.31 -15.92
CA ALA A 480 -7.37 18.60 -16.60
C ALA A 480 -7.20 19.02 -18.09
N SER A 481 -5.99 19.49 -18.46
CA SER A 481 -5.67 19.86 -19.86
C SER A 481 -5.41 18.65 -20.76
N LYS A 482 -5.13 17.47 -20.18
CA LYS A 482 -4.95 16.23 -20.95
C LYS A 482 -6.27 15.49 -21.11
N PRO A 483 -6.60 14.96 -22.29
CA PRO A 483 -7.86 14.23 -22.52
C PRO A 483 -7.90 12.87 -21.82
N TRP A 484 -6.75 12.33 -21.42
CA TRP A 484 -6.59 11.03 -20.78
C TRP A 484 -5.62 11.10 -19.61
N TYR A 485 -5.83 10.26 -18.61
CA TYR A 485 -4.90 10.07 -17.49
C TYR A 485 -4.63 8.58 -17.26
N PRO A 486 -3.40 8.20 -16.89
CA PRO A 486 -3.08 6.82 -16.56
C PRO A 486 -3.70 6.46 -15.20
N ALA A 487 -4.49 5.40 -15.18
CA ALA A 487 -5.00 4.78 -13.96
C ALA A 487 -4.29 3.44 -13.77
N VAL A 488 -3.72 3.24 -12.59
CA VAL A 488 -3.06 1.98 -12.20
C VAL A 488 -3.93 1.29 -11.17
N LEU A 489 -4.50 0.18 -11.56
CA LEU A 489 -5.48 -0.57 -10.77
C LEU A 489 -4.93 -1.96 -10.43
N ARG A 490 -5.34 -2.54 -9.29
CA ARG A 490 -4.92 -3.86 -8.83
C ARG A 490 -6.10 -4.79 -8.80
N THR A 491 -5.89 -5.99 -9.34
CA THR A 491 -6.90 -7.04 -9.28
C THR A 491 -6.94 -7.67 -7.89
N ASN A 492 -7.88 -8.55 -7.69
CA ASN A 492 -7.90 -9.40 -6.52
C ASN A 492 -6.64 -10.27 -6.46
N GLY A 493 -6.04 -10.38 -5.27
CA GLY A 493 -5.10 -11.44 -4.99
C GLY A 493 -5.80 -12.79 -5.07
N ALA A 494 -5.05 -13.84 -5.34
CA ALA A 494 -5.55 -15.20 -5.40
C ALA A 494 -4.82 -16.10 -4.41
N MET A 495 -5.42 -17.24 -4.08
CA MET A 495 -4.80 -18.24 -3.23
C MET A 495 -4.83 -19.60 -3.95
N VAL A 496 -3.70 -20.29 -3.92
CA VAL A 496 -3.51 -21.60 -4.57
C VAL A 496 -3.07 -22.59 -3.53
N SER A 497 -3.74 -23.73 -3.44
CA SER A 497 -3.32 -24.85 -2.62
C SER A 497 -2.42 -25.75 -3.44
N LEU A 498 -1.17 -25.89 -3.03
CA LEU A 498 -0.21 -26.81 -3.65
C LEU A 498 -0.34 -28.22 -3.05
N PRO A 499 0.02 -29.28 -3.79
CA PRO A 499 0.07 -30.63 -3.25
C PRO A 499 0.99 -30.67 -2.03
N THR A 500 0.49 -31.13 -0.90
CA THR A 500 1.25 -31.23 0.35
C THR A 500 1.92 -32.58 0.46
N PRO A 501 3.22 -32.66 0.81
CA PRO A 501 3.86 -33.91 1.16
C PRO A 501 3.35 -34.43 2.51
N ASP A 502 3.60 -35.70 2.77
CA ASP A 502 3.35 -36.27 4.10
C ASP A 502 4.40 -35.74 5.10
N PHE A 503 3.96 -34.86 6.01
CA PHE A 503 4.81 -34.27 7.04
C PHE A 503 4.99 -35.17 8.27
N SER A 504 4.33 -36.33 8.35
CA SER A 504 4.40 -37.20 9.52
C SER A 504 5.83 -37.72 9.76
N MET A 505 6.55 -38.12 8.73
CA MET A 505 7.91 -38.61 8.87
C MET A 505 8.91 -37.53 9.32
N PRO A 506 8.99 -36.35 8.68
CA PRO A 506 9.85 -35.27 9.16
C PRO A 506 9.58 -34.87 10.61
N TYR A 507 8.32 -34.77 11.01
CA TYR A 507 7.97 -34.45 12.40
C TYR A 507 8.39 -35.54 13.37
N ASN A 508 8.20 -36.80 13.03
CA ASN A 508 8.66 -37.92 13.85
C ASN A 508 10.17 -37.92 14.05
N VAL A 509 10.93 -37.64 12.98
CA VAL A 509 12.40 -37.52 13.07
C VAL A 509 12.81 -36.36 13.94
N ILE A 510 12.16 -35.20 13.82
CA ILE A 510 12.43 -34.03 14.67
C ILE A 510 12.12 -34.34 16.12
N CYS A 511 10.96 -34.93 16.42
CA CYS A 511 10.58 -35.32 17.76
C CYS A 511 11.58 -36.31 18.37
N LEU A 512 12.00 -37.31 17.58
CA LEU A 512 13.01 -38.28 18.02
C LEU A 512 14.34 -37.59 18.32
N ALA A 513 14.81 -36.73 17.41
CA ALA A 513 16.05 -35.98 17.59
C ALA A 513 15.99 -35.08 18.83
N CYS A 514 14.91 -34.32 19.03
CA CYS A 514 14.69 -33.50 20.21
C CYS A 514 14.70 -34.32 21.51
N THR A 515 14.07 -35.50 21.47
CA THR A 515 14.05 -36.43 22.61
C THR A 515 15.46 -36.91 22.96
N VAL A 516 16.23 -37.33 21.96
CA VAL A 516 17.63 -37.77 22.14
C VAL A 516 18.50 -36.64 22.69
N VAL A 517 18.37 -35.43 22.14
CA VAL A 517 19.09 -34.25 22.63
C VAL A 517 18.72 -33.94 24.08
N ALA A 518 17.43 -33.95 24.43
CA ALA A 518 16.96 -33.72 25.78
C ALA A 518 17.50 -34.76 26.78
N LEU A 519 17.49 -36.03 26.38
CA LEU A 519 18.05 -37.13 27.19
C LEU A 519 19.57 -37.01 27.38
N ALA A 520 20.29 -36.54 26.37
CA ALA A 520 21.75 -36.32 26.45
C ALA A 520 22.07 -35.06 27.24
N PHE A 521 21.31 -33.98 27.08
CA PHE A 521 21.58 -32.69 27.74
C PHE A 521 21.43 -32.77 29.27
N GLY A 522 20.44 -33.49 29.78
CA GLY A 522 20.21 -33.63 31.23
C GLY A 522 21.44 -34.23 31.97
N PRO A 523 21.93 -35.41 31.57
CA PRO A 523 23.15 -35.99 32.14
C PRO A 523 24.39 -35.12 31.94
N LEU A 524 24.59 -34.52 30.76
CA LEU A 524 25.70 -33.64 30.45
C LEU A 524 25.72 -32.40 31.37
N HIS A 525 24.57 -31.75 31.50
CA HIS A 525 24.39 -30.61 32.39
C HIS A 525 24.68 -30.99 33.84
N ASN A 526 24.16 -32.12 34.30
CA ASN A 526 24.41 -32.60 35.68
C ASN A 526 25.88 -32.91 35.95
N ILE A 527 26.62 -33.45 34.96
CA ILE A 527 28.04 -33.71 35.09
C ILE A 527 28.85 -32.39 35.11
N CYS A 528 28.52 -31.44 34.21
CA CYS A 528 29.23 -30.17 34.11
C CYS A 528 28.92 -29.19 35.27
N THR A 529 27.74 -29.25 35.85
CA THR A 529 27.29 -28.33 36.94
C THR A 529 27.36 -28.94 38.31
N LYS A 530 27.75 -30.23 38.44
CA LYS A 530 27.79 -30.93 39.70
C LYS A 530 28.89 -30.38 40.60
N GLU A 531 28.49 -29.84 41.73
CA GLU A 531 29.40 -29.41 42.77
C GLU A 531 30.01 -30.63 43.48
N LEU A 532 31.34 -30.76 43.42
CA LEU A 532 32.03 -31.85 44.11
C LEU A 532 32.23 -31.47 45.57
N VAL A 533 31.42 -32.01 46.42
CA VAL A 533 31.62 -31.89 47.90
C VAL A 533 32.51 -33.04 48.35
N LEU A 534 33.72 -32.69 48.83
CA LEU A 534 34.60 -33.65 49.49
C LEU A 534 33.98 -34.12 50.79
N LYS A 535 33.50 -35.35 50.80
CA LYS A 535 33.08 -36.01 52.06
C LYS A 535 34.31 -36.60 52.70
N PRO A 536 34.56 -36.37 54.02
CA PRO A 536 35.59 -37.08 54.76
C PRO A 536 35.31 -38.58 54.68
N THR A 537 36.34 -39.37 54.38
CA THR A 537 36.30 -40.82 54.29
C THR A 537 35.95 -41.39 55.64
N GLY A 538 34.70 -41.49 55.94
CA GLY A 538 34.15 -42.26 57.08
C GLY A 538 33.73 -43.62 56.58
N THR A 539 34.07 -44.64 57.32
CA THR A 539 33.75 -46.07 57.28
C THR A 539 32.76 -46.53 56.18
N PRO A 540 33.05 -47.62 55.47
CA PRO A 540 32.22 -48.11 54.37
C PRO A 540 30.82 -48.43 54.89
N VAL A 541 29.85 -47.68 54.44
CA VAL A 541 28.42 -47.89 54.74
C VAL A 541 27.98 -49.20 54.11
N SER A 542 27.60 -50.16 54.97
CA SER A 542 27.09 -51.48 54.55
C SER A 542 25.94 -51.32 53.54
N LEU A 543 25.87 -52.23 52.56
CA LEU A 543 24.81 -52.31 51.57
C LEU A 543 23.39 -52.28 52.17
N THR A 544 23.23 -52.86 53.37
CA THR A 544 21.99 -52.82 54.14
C THR A 544 21.60 -51.41 54.62
N GLN A 545 22.56 -50.57 55.01
CA GLN A 545 22.31 -49.17 55.35
C GLN A 545 22.00 -48.29 54.16
N LYS A 546 22.57 -48.59 52.97
CA LYS A 546 22.20 -47.89 51.72
C LYS A 546 20.76 -48.17 51.33
N ILE A 547 20.29 -49.40 51.49
CA ILE A 547 18.91 -49.79 51.18
C ILE A 547 17.94 -49.15 52.19
N MET A 548 18.29 -49.14 53.48
CA MET A 548 17.46 -48.54 54.52
C MET A 548 17.35 -47.01 54.36
N ASN A 549 18.38 -46.32 53.88
CA ASN A 549 18.34 -44.90 53.59
C ASN A 549 17.53 -44.56 52.31
N LEU A 550 17.41 -45.50 51.37
CA LEU A 550 16.52 -45.35 50.19
C LEU A 550 15.03 -45.48 50.58
N PHE A 551 14.72 -46.31 51.57
CA PHE A 551 13.36 -46.45 52.08
C PHE A 551 12.93 -45.28 53.03
N LYS A 552 13.88 -44.69 53.78
CA LYS A 552 13.60 -43.51 54.59
C LYS A 552 13.35 -42.23 53.78
N LYS A 553 13.92 -42.11 52.58
CA LYS A 553 13.73 -40.95 51.67
C LYS A 553 12.40 -40.98 50.92
N LYS A 554 11.56 -41.95 51.16
CA LYS A 554 10.23 -42.13 50.55
C LYS A 554 9.08 -41.83 51.52
N GLN A 555 9.39 -41.34 52.71
CA GLN A 555 8.41 -41.00 53.75
C GLN A 555 8.44 -39.51 54.19
N ASP A 556 9.30 -38.70 53.56
CA ASP A 556 9.27 -37.23 53.58
C ASP A 556 8.88 -36.74 52.16
#